data_0c7d0cd5ae7df8ace2d5f8d3eab96ca9
#
_entry.id   0c7d0cd5ae7df8ace2d5f8d3eab96ca9
#
_cell.length_a   1.000
_cell.length_b   1.000
_cell.length_c   1.000
_cell.angle_alpha   90.00
_cell.angle_beta   90.00
_cell.angle_gamma   90.00
#
_symmetry.space_group_name_H-M   'P 1'
#
loop_
_entity.id
_entity.type
_entity.pdbx_description
1 polymer ?
#
loop_
_entity_poly.entity_id
_entity_poly.type
_entity_poly.pdbx_seq_one_letter_code
_entity_poly.pdbx_strand_id
1 'polypeptide(L)'
;MKGRQKLEKKFLIVDQAILPEVFSKVLHAKELLASGAAKNVSAATKMADLSRSAFYKYKDSVFDFENAKAIVTVKAVLLDETGALQNLLSELSDSGASIVTINQSAPENGTAVVSVTLRTDRMPMPIDDVLLSIQNQRTVVSVRRMANER
;
A
#
# COMPACT_ATOMS: atom_id res chain seq x y z
N MET A 1 -19.22 -24.82 15.53
CA MET A 1 -18.40 -23.93 15.31
C MET A 1 -18.98 -22.96 14.55
N LYS A 2 -18.72 -22.00 14.78
CA LYS A 2 -19.05 -21.14 14.05
C LYS A 2 -18.72 -21.39 12.74
N GLY A 3 -19.55 -21.18 11.93
CA GLY A 3 -19.33 -21.30 10.60
C GLY A 3 -18.09 -20.63 10.22
N ARG A 4 -17.52 -20.99 9.13
CA ARG A 4 -16.40 -20.39 8.69
C ARG A 4 -16.75 -19.03 8.31
N GLN A 5 -16.37 -18.08 9.12
CA GLN A 5 -16.53 -16.72 8.74
C GLN A 5 -15.49 -16.37 7.71
N LYS A 6 -15.88 -15.53 6.77
CA LYS A 6 -14.93 -15.03 5.83
C LYS A 6 -13.99 -14.11 6.59
N LEU A 7 -12.76 -14.53 6.74
CA LEU A 7 -11.78 -13.74 7.45
C LEU A 7 -11.34 -12.56 6.61
N GLU A 8 -11.36 -11.39 7.20
CA GLU A 8 -10.76 -10.24 6.57
C GLU A 8 -9.26 -10.44 6.58
N LYS A 9 -8.59 -9.96 5.54
CA LYS A 9 -7.14 -10.02 5.52
C LYS A 9 -6.60 -9.22 6.67
N LYS A 10 -5.76 -9.87 7.44
CA LYS A 10 -5.11 -9.24 8.58
C LYS A 10 -3.65 -9.60 8.54
N PHE A 11 -2.79 -8.59 8.60
CA PHE A 11 -1.35 -8.81 8.58
C PHE A 11 -0.75 -8.57 9.94
N LEU A 12 0.24 -9.38 10.27
CA LEU A 12 1.02 -9.22 11.49
C LEU A 12 2.42 -8.79 11.10
N ILE A 13 3.03 -8.00 11.95
CA ILE A 13 4.43 -7.64 11.77
C ILE A 13 5.24 -8.61 12.59
N VAL A 14 6.15 -9.31 11.95
CA VAL A 14 6.94 -10.36 12.58
C VAL A 14 8.41 -10.13 12.30
N ASP A 15 9.24 -10.28 13.33
CA ASP A 15 10.68 -10.19 13.17
C ASP A 15 11.16 -11.30 12.25
N GLN A 16 11.87 -10.94 11.20
CA GLN A 16 12.36 -11.89 10.22
C GLN A 16 13.24 -12.98 10.85
N ALA A 17 13.92 -12.67 11.93
CA ALA A 17 14.83 -13.62 12.56
C ALA A 17 14.15 -14.88 13.10
N ILE A 18 12.85 -14.80 13.42
CA ILE A 18 12.12 -15.96 13.94
C ILE A 18 11.33 -16.72 12.88
N LEU A 19 11.35 -16.22 11.63
CA LEU A 19 10.59 -16.86 10.56
C LEU A 19 11.41 -17.95 9.88
N PRO A 20 10.73 -18.97 9.34
CA PRO A 20 11.39 -19.95 8.47
C PRO A 20 12.05 -19.25 7.29
N GLU A 21 13.13 -19.82 6.83
CA GLU A 21 13.95 -19.25 5.76
C GLU A 21 13.19 -19.06 4.45
N VAL A 22 12.16 -19.87 4.23
CA VAL A 22 11.38 -19.78 3.00
C VAL A 22 10.80 -18.37 2.77
N PHE A 23 10.44 -17.67 3.84
CA PHE A 23 9.83 -16.34 3.70
C PHE A 23 10.85 -15.31 3.25
N SER A 24 12.07 -15.37 3.74
CA SER A 24 13.14 -14.50 3.26
C SER A 24 13.45 -14.77 1.80
N LYS A 25 13.43 -16.01 1.40
CA LYS A 25 13.66 -16.39 0.01
C LYS A 25 12.58 -15.89 -0.92
N VAL A 26 11.33 -15.91 -0.46
CA VAL A 26 10.20 -15.35 -1.23
C VAL A 26 10.40 -13.85 -1.42
N LEU A 27 10.77 -13.13 -0.35
CA LEU A 27 11.03 -11.69 -0.46
C LEU A 27 12.19 -11.40 -1.41
N HIS A 28 13.25 -12.21 -1.36
CA HIS A 28 14.38 -12.04 -2.25
C HIS A 28 13.99 -12.27 -3.71
N ALA A 29 13.19 -13.29 -3.99
CA ALA A 29 12.72 -13.55 -5.35
C ALA A 29 11.84 -12.40 -5.85
N LYS A 30 10.97 -11.85 -4.99
CA LYS A 30 10.14 -10.71 -5.35
C LYS A 30 10.98 -9.48 -5.68
N GLU A 31 12.04 -9.25 -4.90
CA GLU A 31 12.94 -8.15 -5.15
C GLU A 31 13.68 -8.30 -6.48
N LEU A 32 14.14 -9.51 -6.79
CA LEU A 32 14.80 -9.79 -8.06
C LEU A 32 13.89 -9.50 -9.24
N LEU A 33 12.62 -9.85 -9.12
CA LEU A 33 11.64 -9.55 -10.17
C LEU A 33 11.39 -8.04 -10.28
N ALA A 34 11.20 -7.38 -9.15
CA ALA A 34 10.88 -5.95 -9.14
C ALA A 34 12.04 -5.10 -9.67
N SER A 35 13.26 -5.49 -9.39
CA SER A 35 14.45 -4.76 -9.84
C SER A 35 14.86 -5.08 -11.27
N GLY A 36 14.27 -6.12 -11.87
CA GLY A 36 14.65 -6.58 -13.20
C GLY A 36 15.89 -7.46 -13.22
N ALA A 37 16.46 -7.79 -12.05
CA ALA A 37 17.62 -8.68 -11.97
C ALA A 37 17.27 -10.09 -12.44
N ALA A 38 16.01 -10.48 -12.29
CA ALA A 38 15.48 -11.73 -12.82
C ALA A 38 14.42 -11.42 -13.86
N LYS A 39 14.46 -12.10 -14.99
CA LYS A 39 13.52 -11.86 -16.09
C LYS A 39 12.14 -12.44 -15.84
N ASN A 40 12.08 -13.50 -15.08
CA ASN A 40 10.83 -14.24 -14.86
C ASN A 40 10.90 -14.98 -13.54
N VAL A 41 9.78 -15.59 -13.17
CA VAL A 41 9.68 -16.31 -11.91
C VAL A 41 10.66 -17.47 -11.82
N SER A 42 10.85 -18.20 -12.93
CA SER A 42 11.81 -19.31 -12.92
C SER A 42 13.23 -18.85 -12.59
N ALA A 43 13.66 -17.74 -13.18
CA ALA A 43 14.98 -17.19 -12.89
C ALA A 43 15.06 -16.68 -11.44
N ALA A 44 14.03 -15.96 -10.99
CA ALA A 44 14.02 -15.39 -9.64
C ALA A 44 14.07 -16.46 -8.57
N THR A 45 13.27 -17.50 -8.72
CA THR A 45 13.21 -18.57 -7.72
C THR A 45 14.52 -19.39 -7.72
N LYS A 46 15.09 -19.61 -8.88
CA LYS A 46 16.37 -20.29 -8.95
C LYS A 46 17.47 -19.49 -8.26
N MET A 47 17.52 -18.18 -8.49
CA MET A 47 18.51 -17.32 -7.87
C MET A 47 18.31 -17.22 -6.35
N ALA A 48 17.07 -17.29 -5.90
CA ALA A 48 16.73 -17.22 -4.48
C ALA A 48 16.76 -18.58 -3.78
N ASP A 49 17.09 -19.64 -4.52
CA ASP A 49 17.10 -21.00 -3.98
C ASP A 49 15.73 -21.38 -3.38
N LEU A 50 14.72 -21.22 -4.21
CA LEU A 50 13.33 -21.38 -3.80
C LEU A 50 12.58 -22.16 -4.88
N SER A 51 11.65 -23.03 -4.49
CA SER A 51 10.83 -23.72 -5.48
C SER A 51 9.78 -22.76 -6.02
N ARG A 52 9.35 -22.98 -7.25
CA ARG A 52 8.29 -22.16 -7.83
C ARG A 52 6.98 -22.31 -7.07
N SER A 53 6.69 -23.51 -6.63
CA SER A 53 5.44 -23.74 -5.88
C SER A 53 5.43 -22.97 -4.56
N ALA A 54 6.56 -22.90 -3.85
CA ALA A 54 6.66 -22.11 -2.63
C ALA A 54 6.49 -20.62 -2.93
N PHE A 55 7.09 -20.15 -4.03
CA PHE A 55 6.94 -18.77 -4.43
C PHE A 55 5.47 -18.41 -4.66
N TYR A 56 4.76 -19.22 -5.45
CA TYR A 56 3.36 -18.94 -5.74
C TYR A 56 2.47 -19.08 -4.52
N LYS A 57 2.84 -19.96 -3.59
CA LYS A 57 2.07 -20.12 -2.37
C LYS A 57 2.12 -18.89 -1.48
N TYR A 58 3.26 -18.24 -1.41
CA TYR A 58 3.49 -17.17 -0.43
C TYR A 58 3.62 -15.77 -1.00
N LYS A 59 3.73 -15.61 -2.31
CA LYS A 59 4.07 -14.29 -2.88
C LYS A 59 3.08 -13.18 -2.53
N ASP A 60 1.82 -13.51 -2.34
CA ASP A 60 0.79 -12.52 -2.05
C ASP A 60 0.47 -12.42 -0.56
N SER A 61 1.24 -13.11 0.27
CA SER A 61 1.01 -13.13 1.72
C SER A 61 2.21 -12.66 2.53
N VAL A 62 3.38 -12.53 1.89
CA VAL A 62 4.61 -12.13 2.56
C VAL A 62 5.12 -10.87 1.91
N PHE A 63 5.32 -9.82 2.71
CA PHE A 63 5.76 -8.52 2.24
C PHE A 63 6.86 -7.98 3.13
N ASP A 64 7.80 -7.27 2.52
CA ASP A 64 8.78 -6.53 3.29
C ASP A 64 8.08 -5.29 3.82
N PHE A 65 7.99 -5.19 5.14
CA PHE A 65 7.25 -4.10 5.77
C PHE A 65 7.77 -2.73 5.38
N GLU A 66 9.07 -2.58 5.30
CA GLU A 66 9.66 -1.29 4.93
C GLU A 66 9.31 -0.91 3.50
N ASN A 67 9.41 -1.86 2.58
CA ASN A 67 9.06 -1.60 1.19
C ASN A 67 7.55 -1.40 1.00
N ALA A 68 6.74 -2.13 1.74
CA ALA A 68 5.29 -2.03 1.64
C ALA A 68 4.81 -0.66 2.10
N LYS A 69 5.55 -0.01 3.02
CA LYS A 69 5.21 1.32 3.51
C LYS A 69 5.76 2.44 2.65
N ALA A 70 6.71 2.15 1.77
CA ALA A 70 7.44 3.22 1.09
C ALA A 70 6.56 4.02 0.14
N ILE A 71 5.65 3.37 -0.57
CA ILE A 71 4.80 4.04 -1.54
C ILE A 71 3.37 3.54 -1.39
N VAL A 72 2.45 4.47 -1.20
CA VAL A 72 1.03 4.18 -0.99
C VAL A 72 0.22 5.10 -1.88
N THR A 73 -0.84 4.58 -2.49
CA THR A 73 -1.79 5.39 -3.22
C THR A 73 -3.08 5.51 -2.41
N VAL A 74 -3.51 6.74 -2.22
CA VAL A 74 -4.73 7.08 -1.51
C VAL A 74 -5.74 7.60 -2.52
N LYS A 75 -6.97 7.10 -2.44
CA LYS A 75 -8.06 7.60 -3.27
C LYS A 75 -9.05 8.31 -2.38
N ALA A 76 -9.37 9.53 -2.75
CA ALA A 76 -10.34 10.34 -2.01
C ALA A 76 -11.44 10.82 -2.94
N VAL A 77 -12.64 10.91 -2.40
CA VAL A 77 -13.76 11.57 -3.05
C VAL A 77 -14.01 12.84 -2.24
N LEU A 78 -13.88 13.98 -2.90
CA LEU A 78 -14.00 15.27 -2.26
C LEU A 78 -15.22 16.01 -2.78
N LEU A 79 -15.79 16.88 -1.94
CA LEU A 79 -16.78 17.83 -2.43
C LEU A 79 -16.09 18.80 -3.39
N ASP A 80 -16.81 19.20 -4.43
CA ASP A 80 -16.28 20.15 -5.41
C ASP A 80 -16.41 21.56 -4.84
N GLU A 81 -15.55 21.88 -3.89
CA GLU A 81 -15.51 23.19 -3.23
C GLU A 81 -14.10 23.73 -3.22
N THR A 82 -14.00 25.04 -3.20
CA THR A 82 -12.70 25.70 -3.12
C THR A 82 -11.98 25.28 -1.84
N GLY A 83 -10.72 24.87 -1.98
CA GLY A 83 -9.90 24.50 -0.86
C GLY A 83 -9.99 23.03 -0.45
N ALA A 84 -10.92 22.25 -0.99
CA ALA A 84 -11.06 20.85 -0.62
C ALA A 84 -9.80 20.05 -0.93
N LEU A 85 -9.27 20.20 -2.14
CA LEU A 85 -8.04 19.50 -2.53
C LEU A 85 -6.86 19.98 -1.69
N GLN A 86 -6.74 21.29 -1.49
CA GLN A 86 -5.64 21.84 -0.73
C GLN A 86 -5.65 21.33 0.71
N ASN A 87 -6.82 21.25 1.33
CA ASN A 87 -6.92 20.72 2.69
C ASN A 87 -6.47 19.26 2.76
N LEU A 88 -6.86 18.45 1.79
CA LEU A 88 -6.41 17.06 1.73
C LEU A 88 -4.88 16.99 1.61
N LEU A 89 -4.32 17.72 0.67
CA LEU A 89 -2.88 17.68 0.43
C LEU A 89 -2.09 18.23 1.61
N SER A 90 -2.59 19.28 2.26
CA SER A 90 -1.94 19.84 3.44
C SER A 90 -1.89 18.85 4.59
N GLU A 91 -2.99 18.16 4.84
CA GLU A 91 -3.01 17.17 5.92
C GLU A 91 -2.06 16.02 5.64
N LEU A 92 -2.00 15.55 4.40
CA LEU A 92 -1.07 14.51 4.03
C LEU A 92 0.38 14.97 4.19
N SER A 93 0.69 16.18 3.73
CA SER A 93 2.05 16.73 3.87
C SER A 93 2.43 16.97 5.32
N ASP A 94 1.50 17.49 6.12
CA ASP A 94 1.77 17.76 7.54
C ASP A 94 2.00 16.48 8.33
N SER A 95 1.49 15.36 7.85
CA SER A 95 1.70 14.06 8.49
C SER A 95 3.08 13.47 8.23
N GLY A 96 3.88 14.12 7.38
CA GLY A 96 5.21 13.64 7.02
C GLY A 96 5.27 12.86 5.72
N ALA A 97 4.16 12.70 5.04
CA ALA A 97 4.14 12.04 3.74
C ALA A 97 4.70 12.97 2.67
N SER A 98 5.39 12.40 1.69
CA SER A 98 5.85 13.13 0.51
C SER A 98 4.94 12.81 -0.65
N ILE A 99 4.38 13.82 -1.27
CA ILE A 99 3.48 13.63 -2.41
C ILE A 99 4.30 13.37 -3.66
N VAL A 100 4.06 12.24 -4.31
CA VAL A 100 4.76 11.85 -5.53
C VAL A 100 3.96 12.23 -6.77
N THR A 101 2.69 11.84 -6.82
CA THR A 101 1.81 12.19 -7.93
C THR A 101 0.41 12.51 -7.41
N ILE A 102 -0.30 13.31 -8.17
CA ILE A 102 -1.69 13.65 -7.92
C ILE A 102 -2.44 13.51 -9.24
N ASN A 103 -3.53 12.76 -9.21
CA ASN A 103 -4.42 12.65 -10.36
C ASN A 103 -5.81 13.04 -9.90
N GLN A 104 -6.40 14.01 -10.56
CA GLN A 104 -7.74 14.47 -10.22
C GLN A 104 -8.61 14.39 -11.46
N SER A 105 -9.77 13.76 -11.33
CA SER A 105 -10.75 13.74 -12.42
C SER A 105 -11.58 15.02 -12.39
N ALA A 106 -12.20 15.33 -13.52
CA ALA A 106 -13.09 16.47 -13.58
C ALA A 106 -14.26 16.26 -12.60
N PRO A 107 -14.72 17.35 -11.96
CA PRO A 107 -15.86 17.22 -11.04
C PRO A 107 -17.09 16.70 -11.73
N GLU A 108 -17.85 15.87 -11.03
CA GLU A 108 -19.06 15.27 -11.54
C GLU A 108 -20.03 15.11 -10.39
N ASN A 109 -21.26 15.59 -10.56
CA ASN A 109 -22.29 15.50 -9.53
C ASN A 109 -21.88 16.12 -8.19
N GLY A 110 -21.12 17.22 -8.25
CA GLY A 110 -20.72 17.94 -7.05
C GLY A 110 -19.55 17.33 -6.29
N THR A 111 -18.90 16.32 -6.85
CA THR A 111 -17.74 15.71 -6.23
C THR A 111 -16.61 15.53 -7.24
N ALA A 112 -15.40 15.34 -6.74
CA ALA A 112 -14.24 15.04 -7.56
C ALA A 112 -13.47 13.89 -6.94
N VAL A 113 -12.94 13.01 -7.79
CA VAL A 113 -12.13 11.90 -7.36
C VAL A 113 -10.67 12.27 -7.50
N VAL A 114 -9.90 12.06 -6.45
CA VAL A 114 -8.48 12.39 -6.42
C VAL A 114 -7.70 11.15 -6.00
N SER A 115 -6.65 10.84 -6.72
CA SER A 115 -5.71 9.79 -6.33
C SER A 115 -4.38 10.44 -6.04
N VAL A 116 -3.81 10.18 -4.88
CA VAL A 116 -2.53 10.75 -4.46
C VAL A 116 -1.59 9.61 -4.15
N THR A 117 -0.45 9.58 -4.83
CA THR A 117 0.59 8.61 -4.52
C THR A 117 1.60 9.27 -3.60
N LEU A 118 1.88 8.60 -2.50
CA LEU A 118 2.68 9.14 -1.41
C LEU A 118 3.87 8.26 -1.11
N ARG A 119 4.92 8.89 -0.66
CA ARG A 119 6.03 8.19 -0.03
C ARG A 119 5.84 8.33 1.48
N THR A 120 5.81 7.21 2.18
CA THR A 120 5.43 7.18 3.59
C THR A 120 6.57 6.78 4.54
N ASP A 121 7.78 6.62 4.02
CA ASP A 121 8.91 6.11 4.78
C ASP A 121 9.36 7.04 5.92
N ARG A 122 8.99 8.32 5.86
CA ARG A 122 9.36 9.29 6.90
C ARG A 122 8.20 9.69 7.80
N MET A 123 7.07 9.03 7.68
CA MET A 123 5.92 9.34 8.52
C MET A 123 6.13 8.78 9.92
N PRO A 124 5.85 9.58 10.95
CA PRO A 124 5.97 9.10 12.34
C PRO A 124 4.83 8.18 12.75
N MET A 125 3.76 8.12 11.95
CA MET A 125 2.62 7.26 12.24
C MET A 125 2.16 6.56 10.96
N PRO A 126 1.45 5.44 11.07
CA PRO A 126 0.94 4.76 9.88
C PRO A 126 -0.01 5.64 9.08
N ILE A 127 0.00 5.47 7.76
CA ILE A 127 -0.89 6.25 6.89
C ILE A 127 -2.36 6.02 7.26
N ASP A 128 -2.72 4.83 7.71
CA ASP A 128 -4.11 4.53 8.06
C ASP A 128 -4.64 5.45 9.15
N ASP A 129 -3.79 5.83 10.12
CA ASP A 129 -4.21 6.76 11.18
C ASP A 129 -4.46 8.15 10.62
N VAL A 130 -3.65 8.57 9.65
CA VAL A 130 -3.84 9.86 9.00
C VAL A 130 -5.13 9.86 8.20
N LEU A 131 -5.47 8.76 7.53
CA LEU A 131 -6.70 8.68 6.76
C LEU A 131 -7.94 8.76 7.64
N LEU A 132 -7.87 8.23 8.87
CA LEU A 132 -8.98 8.38 9.80
C LEU A 132 -9.22 9.85 10.14
N SER A 133 -8.16 10.62 10.32
CA SER A 133 -8.27 12.04 10.57
C SER A 133 -8.84 12.78 9.36
N ILE A 134 -8.35 12.45 8.17
CA ILE A 134 -8.82 13.07 6.93
C ILE A 134 -10.30 12.78 6.70
N GLN A 135 -10.76 11.58 7.04
CA GLN A 135 -12.16 11.20 6.85
C GLN A 135 -13.11 12.13 7.61
N ASN A 136 -12.63 12.77 8.67
CA ASN A 136 -13.45 13.68 9.48
C ASN A 136 -13.54 15.09 8.89
N GLN A 137 -12.80 15.41 7.85
CA GLN A 137 -12.91 16.71 7.20
C GLN A 137 -14.26 16.85 6.49
N ARG A 138 -14.88 18.02 6.62
CA ARG A 138 -16.20 18.26 6.02
C ARG A 138 -16.20 18.05 4.51
N THR A 139 -15.11 18.40 3.84
CA THR A 139 -15.03 18.31 2.39
C THR A 139 -14.66 16.93 1.86
N VAL A 140 -14.42 15.97 2.74
CA VAL A 140 -14.06 14.62 2.35
C VAL A 140 -15.28 13.70 2.44
N VAL A 141 -15.74 13.21 1.29
CA VAL A 141 -16.83 12.24 1.25
C VAL A 141 -16.32 10.86 1.66
N SER A 142 -15.18 10.47 1.11
CA SER A 142 -14.53 9.22 1.48
C SER A 142 -13.04 9.31 1.17
N VAL A 143 -12.24 8.55 1.91
CA VAL A 143 -10.82 8.43 1.66
C VAL A 143 -10.40 7.01 2.06
N ARG A 144 -9.56 6.40 1.23
CA ARG A 144 -9.09 5.06 1.51
C ARG A 144 -7.75 4.81 0.84
N ARG A 145 -7.02 3.89 1.41
CA ARG A 145 -5.80 3.41 0.80
C ARG A 145 -6.15 2.39 -0.28
N MET A 146 -5.55 2.54 -1.44
CA MET A 146 -5.73 1.59 -2.53
C MET A 146 -4.96 0.32 -2.23
N ALA A 147 -5.54 -0.81 -2.61
CA ALA A 147 -4.80 -2.07 -2.53
C ALA A 147 -3.66 -2.02 -3.56
N ASN A 148 -2.51 -2.58 -3.18
CA ASN A 148 -1.42 -2.70 -4.12
C ASN A 148 -1.81 -3.76 -5.14
N GLU A 149 -1.94 -3.34 -6.39
CA GLU A 149 -2.20 -4.27 -7.47
C GLU A 149 -0.86 -4.63 -8.10
N ARG A 150 -0.74 -5.87 -8.42
CA ARG A 150 0.45 -6.35 -9.09
C ARG A 150 0.14 -6.91 -10.44
#